data_3ab396dfaa217dfc215774e62cee4b42
#
_entry.id   3ab396dfaa217dfc215774e62cee4b42
#
_cell.length_a   1.000
_cell.length_b   1.000
_cell.length_c   1.000
_cell.angle_alpha   90.00
_cell.angle_beta   90.00
_cell.angle_gamma   90.00
#
_symmetry.space_group_name_H-M   'P 1'
#
loop_
_entity.id
_entity.type
_entity.pdbx_description
1 polymer ?
#
loop_
_entity_poly.entity_id
_entity_poly.type
_entity_poly.pdbx_seq_one_letter_code
_entity_poly.pdbx_strand_id
1 'polypeptide(L)'
;MTGYVANIEKLSIENENFRAVLYTDKNVQLVVMSLLPGEEIGMEVHHLDQFIRVESGEGKAILDGVEHAIGDGVAIVVPQGTNHNIINTSSEKMLKLYTLYCPPNHKDGTVHKTKADAEADEAEHFDGVMSE
;
A
#
# COMPACT_ATOMS: atom_id res chain seq x y z
N MET A 1 20.46 -14.87 -0.55
CA MET A 1 19.22 -14.21 -0.11
C MET A 1 18.70 -14.85 1.15
N THR A 2 18.41 -14.04 2.13
CA THR A 2 17.85 -14.53 3.40
C THR A 2 16.33 -14.32 3.49
N GLY A 3 15.77 -13.50 2.60
CA GLY A 3 14.37 -13.15 2.61
C GLY A 3 14.03 -12.15 3.72
N TYR A 4 12.74 -12.06 4.05
CA TYR A 4 12.26 -11.09 5.03
C TYR A 4 11.18 -11.74 5.90
N VAL A 5 11.38 -11.66 7.21
CA VAL A 5 10.44 -12.21 8.21
C VAL A 5 10.17 -11.15 9.26
N ALA A 6 8.90 -10.80 9.44
CA ALA A 6 8.51 -9.77 10.40
C ALA A 6 7.06 -9.98 10.85
N ASN A 7 6.72 -9.42 11.99
CA ASN A 7 5.32 -9.34 12.42
C ASN A 7 4.66 -8.20 11.64
N ILE A 8 4.03 -8.53 10.53
CA ILE A 8 3.47 -7.53 9.62
C ILE A 8 2.27 -6.80 10.22
N GLU A 9 1.48 -7.44 11.05
CA GLU A 9 0.39 -6.78 11.76
C GLU A 9 0.93 -5.65 12.64
N LYS A 10 1.94 -5.94 13.45
CA LYS A 10 2.58 -4.96 14.32
C LYS A 10 3.16 -3.80 13.53
N LEU A 11 3.91 -4.09 12.46
CA LEU A 11 4.54 -3.06 11.63
C LEU A 11 3.50 -2.19 10.95
N SER A 12 2.40 -2.77 10.48
CA SER A 12 1.31 -2.02 9.85
C SER A 12 0.62 -1.09 10.84
N ILE A 13 0.30 -1.59 12.03
CA ILE A 13 -0.40 -0.82 13.06
C ILE A 13 0.47 0.32 13.59
N GLU A 14 1.75 0.08 13.79
CA GLU A 14 2.70 1.08 14.29
C GLU A 14 3.14 2.09 13.22
N ASN A 15 2.95 1.78 11.94
CA ASN A 15 3.36 2.68 10.87
C ASN A 15 2.48 3.93 10.83
N GLU A 16 3.10 5.10 10.88
CA GLU A 16 2.41 6.38 10.75
C GLU A 16 2.75 7.10 9.43
N ASN A 17 3.58 6.49 8.61
CA ASN A 17 3.93 7.04 7.31
C ASN A 17 2.83 6.74 6.29
N PHE A 18 2.61 7.65 5.36
CA PHE A 18 1.72 7.36 4.23
C PHE A 18 2.17 6.09 3.51
N ARG A 19 3.48 5.97 3.26
CA ARG A 19 4.07 4.79 2.60
C ARG A 19 5.45 4.52 3.17
N ALA A 20 5.75 3.25 3.44
CA ALA A 20 7.11 2.83 3.78
C ALA A 20 7.38 1.46 3.15
N VAL A 21 8.36 1.40 2.26
CA VAL A 21 8.80 0.16 1.63
C VAL A 21 9.64 -0.62 2.63
N LEU A 22 9.24 -1.86 2.93
CA LEU A 22 9.92 -2.71 3.90
C LEU A 22 10.92 -3.67 3.25
N TYR A 23 10.56 -4.25 2.12
CA TYR A 23 11.40 -5.23 1.45
C TYR A 23 11.08 -5.28 -0.04
N THR A 24 12.13 -5.35 -0.85
CA THR A 24 12.03 -5.42 -2.31
C THR A 24 12.88 -6.57 -2.83
N ASP A 25 12.26 -7.47 -3.57
CA ASP A 25 12.97 -8.49 -4.35
C ASP A 25 12.51 -8.36 -5.81
N LYS A 26 13.03 -9.22 -6.67
CA LYS A 26 12.77 -9.15 -8.12
C LYS A 26 11.29 -9.23 -8.47
N ASN A 27 10.53 -10.08 -7.80
CA ASN A 27 9.14 -10.40 -8.14
C ASN A 27 8.12 -9.97 -7.09
N VAL A 28 8.55 -9.39 -5.97
CA VAL A 28 7.65 -9.02 -4.89
C VAL A 28 8.22 -7.85 -4.10
N GLN A 29 7.33 -6.96 -3.66
CA GLN A 29 7.68 -5.84 -2.80
C GLN A 29 6.63 -5.68 -1.72
N LEU A 30 7.08 -5.60 -0.46
CA LEU A 30 6.24 -5.43 0.72
C LEU A 30 6.29 -3.98 1.19
N VAL A 31 5.12 -3.37 1.35
CA VAL A 31 4.96 -1.96 1.70
C VAL A 31 3.89 -1.82 2.77
N VAL A 32 4.13 -0.98 3.77
CA VAL A 32 3.10 -0.59 4.74
C VAL A 32 2.61 0.81 4.42
N MET A 33 1.32 1.05 4.65
CA MET A 33 0.70 2.36 4.42
C MET A 33 -0.25 2.71 5.56
N SER A 34 -0.39 4.01 5.80
CA SER A 34 -1.33 4.55 6.76
C SER A 34 -2.01 5.76 6.14
N LEU A 35 -3.34 5.71 6.07
CA LEU A 35 -4.14 6.80 5.53
C LEU A 35 -4.79 7.57 6.68
N LEU A 36 -4.69 8.88 6.64
CA LEU A 36 -5.37 9.78 7.57
C LEU A 36 -6.89 9.69 7.40
N PRO A 37 -7.68 10.07 8.43
CA PRO A 37 -9.13 10.12 8.28
C PRO A 37 -9.55 10.91 7.03
N GLY A 38 -10.42 10.32 6.22
CA GLY A 38 -10.89 10.91 4.98
C GLY A 38 -9.92 10.90 3.80
N GLU A 39 -8.70 10.43 4.00
CA GLU A 39 -7.68 10.40 2.95
C GLU A 39 -7.87 9.20 2.03
N GLU A 40 -7.49 9.36 0.78
CA GLU A 40 -7.50 8.27 -0.20
C GLU A 40 -6.13 8.15 -0.87
N ILE A 41 -5.83 6.96 -1.38
CA ILE A 41 -4.60 6.76 -2.16
C ILE A 41 -4.72 7.51 -3.49
N GLY A 42 -5.88 7.47 -4.11
CA GLY A 42 -6.15 8.01 -5.43
C GLY A 42 -6.38 6.89 -6.45
N MET A 43 -7.13 7.19 -7.49
CA MET A 43 -7.40 6.22 -8.55
C MET A 43 -6.12 5.88 -9.29
N GLU A 44 -5.80 4.60 -9.39
CA GLU A 44 -4.59 4.10 -10.02
C GLU A 44 -4.86 2.90 -10.91
N VAL A 45 -3.99 2.69 -11.89
CA VAL A 45 -3.92 1.47 -12.71
C VAL A 45 -2.47 1.04 -12.72
N HIS A 46 -2.19 -0.22 -12.39
CA HIS A 46 -0.84 -0.74 -12.40
C HIS A 46 -0.66 -1.84 -13.45
N HIS A 47 0.56 -1.95 -13.98
CA HIS A 47 0.98 -3.04 -14.85
C HIS A 47 1.58 -4.20 -14.03
N LEU A 48 0.95 -4.51 -12.91
CA LEU A 48 1.37 -5.53 -11.96
C LEU A 48 0.15 -5.99 -11.17
N ASP A 49 0.31 -7.10 -10.46
CA ASP A 49 -0.71 -7.56 -9.52
C ASP A 49 -0.41 -6.98 -8.14
N GLN A 50 -1.47 -6.64 -7.41
CA GLN A 50 -1.35 -6.07 -6.08
C GLN A 50 -2.26 -6.81 -5.10
N PHE A 51 -1.71 -7.10 -3.93
CA PHE A 51 -2.46 -7.64 -2.79
C PHE A 51 -2.46 -6.60 -1.69
N ILE A 52 -3.61 -6.32 -1.11
CA ILE A 52 -3.76 -5.37 -0.01
C ILE A 52 -4.50 -6.06 1.13
N ARG A 53 -4.01 -5.88 2.36
CA ARG A 53 -4.74 -6.33 3.55
C ARG A 53 -4.87 -5.19 4.54
N VAL A 54 -6.09 -5.00 5.04
CA VAL A 54 -6.37 -4.03 6.11
C VAL A 54 -6.08 -4.68 7.45
N GLU A 55 -5.21 -4.05 8.23
CA GLU A 55 -4.89 -4.50 9.59
C GLU A 55 -5.70 -3.77 10.65
N SER A 56 -6.04 -2.50 10.43
CA SER A 56 -6.85 -1.72 11.37
C SER A 56 -7.53 -0.57 10.66
N GLY A 57 -8.80 -0.37 10.97
CA GLY A 57 -9.59 0.73 10.46
C GLY A 57 -10.73 0.30 9.57
N GLU A 58 -11.36 1.27 8.93
CA GLU A 58 -12.48 1.03 8.01
C GLU A 58 -12.34 1.91 6.77
N GLY A 59 -12.82 1.43 5.66
CA GLY A 59 -12.70 2.17 4.42
C GLY A 59 -13.54 1.59 3.30
N LYS A 60 -13.14 1.97 2.10
CA LYS A 60 -13.77 1.56 0.86
C LYS A 60 -12.69 1.23 -0.16
N ALA A 61 -12.87 0.12 -0.86
CA ALA A 61 -12.06 -0.21 -2.03
C ALA A 61 -12.95 -0.10 -3.27
N ILE A 62 -12.45 0.57 -4.30
CA ILE A 62 -13.14 0.70 -5.59
C ILE A 62 -12.31 -0.07 -6.61
N LEU A 63 -12.92 -1.07 -7.24
CA LEU A 63 -12.28 -1.91 -8.27
C LEU A 63 -13.13 -1.84 -9.54
N ASP A 64 -12.60 -1.22 -10.62
CA ASP A 64 -13.31 -1.02 -11.89
C ASP A 64 -14.72 -0.47 -11.67
N GLY A 65 -14.84 0.56 -10.82
CA GLY A 65 -16.10 1.24 -10.51
C GLY A 65 -17.00 0.54 -9.50
N VAL A 66 -16.64 -0.66 -9.03
CA VAL A 66 -17.43 -1.39 -8.02
C VAL A 66 -16.89 -1.07 -6.63
N GLU A 67 -17.76 -0.58 -5.75
CA GLU A 67 -17.40 -0.22 -4.38
C GLU A 67 -17.55 -1.40 -3.42
N HIS A 68 -16.56 -1.56 -2.54
CA HIS A 68 -16.55 -2.60 -1.51
C HIS A 68 -16.22 -1.97 -0.17
N ALA A 69 -17.01 -2.26 0.87
CA ALA A 69 -16.66 -1.89 2.24
C ALA A 69 -15.51 -2.76 2.71
N ILE A 70 -14.50 -2.14 3.33
CA ILE A 70 -13.35 -2.85 3.87
C ILE A 70 -13.11 -2.48 5.33
N GLY A 71 -12.49 -3.37 6.08
CA GLY A 71 -12.18 -3.19 7.49
C GLY A 71 -11.15 -4.22 7.94
N ASP A 72 -10.94 -4.30 9.24
CA ASP A 72 -9.95 -5.20 9.85
C ASP A 72 -10.03 -6.62 9.26
N GLY A 73 -8.90 -7.12 8.76
CA GLY A 73 -8.77 -8.47 8.23
C GLY A 73 -9.23 -8.67 6.79
N VAL A 74 -9.72 -7.62 6.14
CA VAL A 74 -10.18 -7.72 4.74
C VAL A 74 -8.98 -7.71 3.80
N ALA A 75 -8.98 -8.66 2.86
CA ALA A 75 -8.00 -8.74 1.79
C ALA A 75 -8.59 -8.25 0.48
N ILE A 76 -7.77 -7.58 -0.31
CA ILE A 76 -8.13 -7.08 -1.64
C ILE A 76 -7.08 -7.57 -2.62
N VAL A 77 -7.51 -8.25 -3.67
CA VAL A 77 -6.63 -8.61 -4.79
C VAL A 77 -6.97 -7.70 -5.95
N VAL A 78 -5.96 -7.00 -6.44
CA VAL A 78 -6.08 -6.06 -7.56
C VAL A 78 -5.31 -6.63 -8.74
N PRO A 79 -5.98 -7.28 -9.70
CA PRO A 79 -5.30 -7.79 -10.88
C PRO A 79 -4.72 -6.66 -11.74
N GLN A 80 -3.66 -6.97 -12.46
CA GLN A 80 -3.05 -6.05 -13.42
C GLN A 80 -4.12 -5.41 -14.32
N GLY A 81 -4.04 -4.09 -14.49
CA GLY A 81 -4.95 -3.35 -15.36
C GLY A 81 -6.27 -2.93 -14.73
N THR A 82 -6.52 -3.26 -13.47
CA THR A 82 -7.74 -2.87 -12.77
C THR A 82 -7.64 -1.43 -12.28
N ASN A 83 -8.60 -0.58 -12.63
CA ASN A 83 -8.74 0.75 -12.02
C ASN A 83 -9.11 0.56 -10.55
N HIS A 84 -8.35 1.13 -9.63
CA HIS A 84 -8.60 0.91 -8.22
C HIS A 84 -8.27 2.13 -7.37
N ASN A 85 -8.95 2.23 -6.22
CA ASN A 85 -8.69 3.25 -5.22
C ASN A 85 -9.03 2.69 -3.84
N ILE A 86 -8.29 3.13 -2.84
CA ILE A 86 -8.52 2.82 -1.44
C ILE A 86 -8.79 4.13 -0.71
N ILE A 87 -9.90 4.18 0.02
CA ILE A 87 -10.35 5.38 0.70
C ILE A 87 -10.56 5.07 2.18
N ASN A 88 -10.00 5.90 3.06
CA ASN A 88 -10.32 5.86 4.48
C ASN A 88 -11.63 6.63 4.70
N THR A 89 -12.69 5.92 5.04
CA THR A 89 -14.02 6.52 5.25
C THR A 89 -14.27 6.98 6.67
N SER A 90 -13.37 6.68 7.61
CA SER A 90 -13.48 7.16 8.98
C SER A 90 -13.17 8.64 9.07
N SER A 91 -13.88 9.36 9.94
CA SER A 91 -13.59 10.75 10.26
C SER A 91 -12.63 10.88 11.46
N GLU A 92 -12.29 9.78 12.12
CA GLU A 92 -11.55 9.81 13.39
C GLU A 92 -10.32 8.92 13.41
N LYS A 93 -10.34 7.78 12.70
CA LYS A 93 -9.31 6.75 12.79
C LYS A 93 -8.49 6.65 11.52
N MET A 94 -7.22 6.29 11.68
CA MET A 94 -6.34 5.97 10.55
C MET A 94 -6.71 4.61 9.97
N LEU A 95 -6.47 4.44 8.68
CA LEU A 95 -6.58 3.16 7.98
C LEU A 95 -5.17 2.60 7.82
N LYS A 96 -4.91 1.48 8.46
CA LYS A 96 -3.62 0.81 8.48
C LYS A 96 -3.68 -0.42 7.58
N LEU A 97 -2.76 -0.50 6.64
CA LEU A 97 -2.72 -1.62 5.71
C LEU A 97 -1.29 -1.98 5.32
N TYR A 98 -1.11 -3.17 4.78
CA TYR A 98 0.08 -3.50 4.03
C TYR A 98 -0.31 -3.96 2.64
N THR A 99 0.64 -3.89 1.73
CA THR A 99 0.42 -4.26 0.34
C THR A 99 1.63 -4.97 -0.23
N LEU A 100 1.37 -5.89 -1.15
CA LEU A 100 2.39 -6.56 -1.94
C LEU A 100 2.21 -6.15 -3.40
N TYR A 101 3.29 -5.69 -4.01
CA TYR A 101 3.36 -5.44 -5.45
C TYR A 101 4.13 -6.58 -6.11
N CYS A 102 3.59 -7.16 -7.14
CA CYS A 102 4.16 -8.30 -7.86
C CYS A 102 4.14 -8.04 -9.37
N PRO A 103 5.25 -7.54 -9.96
CA PRO A 103 6.55 -7.21 -9.40
C PRO A 103 6.58 -5.87 -8.64
N PRO A 104 7.74 -5.44 -8.13
CA PRO A 104 7.87 -4.17 -7.40
C PRO A 104 7.39 -2.95 -8.18
N ASN A 105 6.83 -1.98 -7.46
CA ASN A 105 6.33 -0.72 -8.01
C ASN A 105 7.15 0.48 -7.58
N HIS A 106 7.65 0.47 -6.35
CA HIS A 106 8.35 1.58 -5.74
C HIS A 106 9.86 1.36 -5.69
N LYS A 107 10.61 2.45 -5.56
CA LYS A 107 12.04 2.40 -5.30
C LYS A 107 12.28 1.79 -3.93
N ASP A 108 13.26 0.88 -3.81
CA ASP A 108 13.60 0.25 -2.54
C ASP A 108 13.95 1.30 -1.48
N GLY A 109 13.47 1.07 -0.26
CA GLY A 109 13.72 1.95 0.87
C GLY A 109 12.92 3.25 0.89
N THR A 110 11.99 3.45 -0.05
CA THR A 110 11.16 4.66 -0.08
C THR A 110 10.34 4.80 1.20
N VAL A 111 10.37 6.00 1.77
CA VAL A 111 9.52 6.41 2.89
C VAL A 111 8.91 7.77 2.57
N HIS A 112 7.59 7.82 2.47
CA HIS A 112 6.84 9.05 2.35
C HIS A 112 6.03 9.26 3.62
N LYS A 113 6.36 10.29 4.39
CA LYS A 113 5.65 10.57 5.65
C LYS A 113 4.20 10.96 5.41
N THR A 114 3.95 11.72 4.34
CA THR A 114 2.62 12.21 3.97
C THR A 114 2.31 11.89 2.52
N LYS A 115 1.03 11.93 2.18
CA LYS A 115 0.57 11.81 0.79
C LYS A 115 1.15 12.92 -0.08
N ALA A 116 1.25 14.15 0.46
CA ALA A 116 1.85 15.26 -0.26
C ALA A 116 3.31 14.99 -0.64
N ASP A 117 4.09 14.37 0.26
CA ASP A 117 5.46 13.96 -0.02
C ASP A 117 5.51 12.95 -1.16
N ALA A 118 4.58 12.01 -1.18
CA ALA A 118 4.49 11.00 -2.24
C ALA A 118 4.17 11.64 -3.59
N GLU A 119 3.21 12.56 -3.61
CA GLU A 119 2.81 13.26 -4.84
C GLU A 119 3.93 14.16 -5.39
N ALA A 120 4.75 14.73 -4.52
CA ALA A 120 5.88 15.56 -4.90
C ALA A 120 7.06 14.75 -5.44
N ASP A 121 7.13 13.46 -5.16
CA ASP A 121 8.24 12.57 -5.55
C ASP A 121 7.91 11.85 -6.86
N GLU A 122 7.84 12.59 -7.95
CA GLU A 122 7.42 12.09 -9.27
C GLU A 122 8.40 11.08 -9.88
N ALA A 123 9.66 11.10 -9.48
CA ALA A 123 10.69 10.22 -10.01
C ALA A 123 10.76 8.87 -9.27
N GLU A 124 9.97 8.71 -8.19
CA GLU A 124 10.02 7.52 -7.37
C GLU A 124 9.28 6.37 -8.05
N HIS A 125 10.01 5.38 -8.47
CA HIS A 125 9.49 4.11 -8.98
C HIS A 125 10.60 3.07 -8.90
N PHE A 126 10.25 1.80 -9.01
CA PHE A 126 11.22 0.71 -8.94
C PHE A 126 12.28 0.88 -10.04
N ASP A 127 13.55 0.87 -9.63
CA ASP A 127 14.71 1.09 -10.48
C ASP A 127 15.57 -0.16 -10.68
N GLY A 128 15.08 -1.31 -10.25
CA GLY A 128 15.80 -2.57 -10.34
C GLY A 128 16.68 -2.87 -9.13
N VAL A 129 16.81 -1.95 -8.19
CA VAL A 129 17.60 -2.16 -6.97
C VAL A 129 16.74 -2.87 -5.93
N MET A 130 17.25 -3.98 -5.40
CA MET A 130 16.56 -4.82 -4.42
C MET A 130 17.19 -4.64 -3.04
N SER A 131 16.48 -5.12 -2.00
CA SER A 131 16.95 -5.03 -0.62
C SER A 131 18.18 -5.88 -0.33
N GLU A 132 18.38 -6.93 -1.13
CA GLU A 132 19.55 -7.83 -0.98
C GLU A 132 20.37 -7.94 -2.25
#